data_0cff89289cb80ccff7fb53b7f5080815
#
_entry.id   0cff89289cb80ccff7fb53b7f5080815
#
_cell.length_a   1.000
_cell.length_b   1.000
_cell.length_c   1.000
_cell.angle_alpha   90.00
_cell.angle_beta   90.00
_cell.angle_gamma   90.00
#
_symmetry.space_group_name_H-M   'P 1'
#
loop_
_entity.id
_entity.type
_entity.pdbx_description
1 polymer ?
#
loop_
_entity_poly.entity_id
_entity_poly.type
_entity_poly.pdbx_seq_one_letter_code
_entity_poly.pdbx_strand_id
1 'polypeptide(L)'
;MYSLAYWWGSKQVRSGEYTTLQFFIVLPAILFSAQAAGQIFSLAPDIGRAKGAASRVFALHDQQPTIDITSSSTPKLPQATTPAINGKQEAPGSITFQNVCLAYQSRLDTPVFTNLNLTIRAGETVALVGRSGAGKTSIISLIERFYDPTSGSILLDGVDIKSVPISQHRARLSLVAQDPDLFSGSVAFNVGLGARPGHVATREEVIEACKAVGIHEFISSLPDGYET
;
A
#
# COMPACT_ATOMS: atom_id res chain seq x y z
N MET A 1 14.51 56.83 1.79
CA MET A 1 15.25 56.42 2.99
C MET A 1 16.69 56.96 3.00
N TYR A 2 17.48 56.74 1.96
CA TYR A 2 18.87 57.20 1.86
C TYR A 2 18.99 58.73 2.00
N SER A 3 18.13 59.53 1.33
CA SER A 3 18.15 60.98 1.39
C SER A 3 18.03 61.54 2.81
N LEU A 4 17.20 60.87 3.64
CA LEU A 4 16.98 61.26 5.03
C LEU A 4 18.19 60.93 5.90
N ALA A 5 18.82 59.77 5.67
CA ALA A 5 20.03 59.40 6.36
C ALA A 5 21.21 60.30 6.04
N TYR A 6 21.42 60.68 4.76
CA TYR A 6 22.44 61.60 4.34
C TYR A 6 22.21 63.02 4.87
N TRP A 7 20.92 63.51 4.86
CA TRP A 7 20.56 64.79 5.40
C TRP A 7 20.85 64.91 6.90
N TRP A 8 20.40 63.90 7.67
CA TRP A 8 20.64 63.86 9.11
C TRP A 8 22.13 63.71 9.44
N GLY A 9 22.82 62.82 8.78
CA GLY A 9 24.26 62.58 8.98
C GLY A 9 25.11 63.79 8.63
N SER A 10 24.79 64.51 7.55
CA SER A 10 25.51 65.76 7.22
C SER A 10 25.33 66.85 8.27
N LYS A 11 24.14 66.91 8.92
CA LYS A 11 23.87 67.81 10.02
C LYS A 11 24.74 67.53 11.24
N GLN A 12 24.88 66.20 11.58
CA GLN A 12 25.69 65.73 12.72
C GLN A 12 27.21 65.96 12.50
N VAL A 13 27.68 65.76 11.28
CA VAL A 13 29.08 66.07 10.93
C VAL A 13 29.33 67.57 11.01
N ARG A 14 28.37 68.42 10.60
CA ARG A 14 28.47 69.87 10.67
C ARG A 14 28.48 70.40 12.10
N SER A 15 27.75 69.73 13.02
CA SER A 15 27.76 70.09 14.46
C SER A 15 29.04 69.66 15.19
N GLY A 16 29.88 68.90 14.56
CA GLY A 16 31.15 68.40 15.16
C GLY A 16 31.00 67.22 16.07
N GLU A 17 29.80 66.61 16.16
CA GLU A 17 29.56 65.43 17.00
C GLU A 17 30.17 64.17 16.39
N TYR A 18 30.23 64.06 15.06
CA TYR A 18 30.88 62.96 14.35
C TYR A 18 31.88 63.47 13.31
N THR A 19 32.95 62.68 13.15
CA THR A 19 33.90 62.90 12.03
C THR A 19 33.30 62.34 10.73
N THR A 20 33.71 62.95 9.59
CA THR A 20 33.31 62.47 8.26
C THR A 20 33.64 60.98 8.07
N LEU A 21 34.76 60.53 8.60
CA LEU A 21 35.19 59.11 8.53
C LEU A 21 34.21 58.19 9.27
N GLN A 22 33.82 58.57 10.49
CA GLN A 22 32.87 57.79 11.30
C GLN A 22 31.50 57.68 10.61
N PHE A 23 31.03 58.77 10.01
CA PHE A 23 29.77 58.76 9.27
C PHE A 23 29.79 57.77 8.08
N PHE A 24 30.88 57.81 7.28
CA PHE A 24 31.01 56.93 6.13
C PHE A 24 31.31 55.45 6.50
N ILE A 25 31.67 55.14 7.72
CA ILE A 25 31.79 53.79 8.22
C ILE A 25 30.44 53.28 8.77
N VAL A 26 29.78 54.07 9.62
CA VAL A 26 28.58 53.65 10.33
C VAL A 26 27.37 53.56 9.40
N LEU A 27 27.18 54.49 8.49
CA LEU A 27 26.03 54.51 7.58
C LEU A 27 25.99 53.28 6.66
N PRO A 28 27.07 52.90 5.93
CA PRO A 28 27.06 51.66 5.15
C PRO A 28 26.90 50.41 6.02
N ALA A 29 27.52 50.35 7.19
CA ALA A 29 27.40 49.21 8.09
C ALA A 29 25.96 48.96 8.49
N ILE A 30 25.20 49.97 8.86
CA ILE A 30 23.78 49.88 9.19
C ILE A 30 22.96 49.47 7.96
N LEU A 31 23.20 50.06 6.80
CA LEU A 31 22.47 49.80 5.57
C LEU A 31 22.69 48.36 5.09
N PHE A 32 23.92 47.89 5.08
CA PHE A 32 24.26 46.48 4.71
C PHE A 32 23.69 45.49 5.72
N SER A 33 23.73 45.79 7.02
CA SER A 33 23.12 44.96 8.05
C SER A 33 21.60 44.86 7.90
N ALA A 34 20.92 45.96 7.63
CA ALA A 34 19.48 45.98 7.40
C ALA A 34 19.11 45.22 6.11
N GLN A 35 19.91 45.35 5.05
CA GLN A 35 19.69 44.60 3.80
C GLN A 35 19.88 43.12 4.01
N ALA A 36 20.94 42.70 4.72
CA ALA A 36 21.18 41.30 5.05
C ALA A 36 20.06 40.70 5.90
N ALA A 37 19.58 41.43 6.91
CA ALA A 37 18.44 41.00 7.71
C ALA A 37 17.17 40.83 6.84
N GLY A 38 16.91 41.75 5.92
CA GLY A 38 15.80 41.65 4.96
C GLY A 38 15.86 40.39 4.08
N GLN A 39 17.07 40.05 3.61
CA GLN A 39 17.27 38.82 2.83
C GLN A 39 16.98 37.55 3.66
N ILE A 40 17.43 37.50 4.91
CA ILE A 40 17.14 36.37 5.81
C ILE A 40 15.63 36.23 6.04
N PHE A 41 14.93 37.33 6.32
CA PHE A 41 13.48 37.30 6.50
C PHE A 41 12.73 36.89 5.24
N SER A 42 13.24 37.17 4.05
CA SER A 42 12.61 36.74 2.79
C SER A 42 12.63 35.21 2.60
N LEU A 43 13.55 34.49 3.25
CA LEU A 43 13.63 33.04 3.22
C LEU A 43 12.66 32.35 4.19
N ALA A 44 12.12 33.06 5.17
CA ALA A 44 11.26 32.46 6.19
C ALA A 44 10.02 31.75 5.61
N PRO A 45 9.30 32.29 4.59
CA PRO A 45 8.18 31.58 3.95
C PRO A 45 8.62 30.30 3.25
N ASP A 46 9.80 30.27 2.63
CA ASP A 46 10.32 29.10 1.92
C ASP A 46 10.70 27.98 2.89
N ILE A 47 11.27 28.32 4.03
CA ILE A 47 11.53 27.37 5.13
C ILE A 47 10.21 26.75 5.62
N GLY A 48 9.17 27.57 5.78
CA GLY A 48 7.84 27.08 6.16
C GLY A 48 7.26 26.10 5.13
N ARG A 49 7.36 26.42 3.84
CA ARG A 49 6.92 25.55 2.74
C ARG A 49 7.73 24.26 2.69
N ALA A 50 9.04 24.35 2.82
CA ALA A 50 9.94 23.20 2.84
C ALA A 50 9.63 22.24 4.01
N LYS A 51 9.41 22.79 5.23
CA LYS A 51 8.97 22.01 6.38
C LYS A 51 7.65 21.30 6.14
N GLY A 52 6.67 22.00 5.58
CA GLY A 52 5.36 21.41 5.25
C GLY A 52 5.45 20.31 4.18
N ALA A 53 6.30 20.50 3.16
CA ALA A 53 6.54 19.47 2.16
C ALA A 53 7.25 18.24 2.75
N ALA A 54 8.32 18.46 3.52
CA ALA A 54 9.05 17.39 4.19
C ALA A 54 8.15 16.60 5.15
N SER A 55 7.32 17.29 5.95
CA SER A 55 6.37 16.61 6.84
C SER A 55 5.41 15.68 6.10
N ARG A 56 4.92 16.07 4.91
CA ARG A 56 4.06 15.21 4.09
C ARG A 56 4.79 14.00 3.53
N VAL A 57 6.03 14.19 3.08
CA VAL A 57 6.87 13.09 2.56
C VAL A 57 7.17 12.09 3.68
N PHE A 58 7.58 12.56 4.86
CA PHE A 58 7.85 11.67 6.00
C PHE A 58 6.57 10.99 6.50
N ALA A 59 5.44 11.69 6.54
CA ALA A 59 4.16 11.06 6.91
C ALA A 59 3.78 9.92 5.96
N LEU A 60 4.05 10.06 4.65
CA LEU A 60 3.84 8.99 3.69
C LEU A 60 4.86 7.85 3.86
N HIS A 61 6.14 8.18 4.09
CA HIS A 61 7.20 7.20 4.31
C HIS A 61 6.98 6.38 5.58
N ASP A 62 6.51 7.02 6.65
CA ASP A 62 6.29 6.40 7.95
C ASP A 62 4.93 5.68 8.04
N GLN A 63 4.10 5.79 6.99
CA GLN A 63 2.81 5.12 6.94
C GLN A 63 3.02 3.60 6.85
N GLN A 64 2.60 2.90 7.90
CA GLN A 64 2.60 1.44 7.89
C GLN A 64 1.26 0.90 7.39
N PRO A 65 1.27 0.01 6.40
CA PRO A 65 0.05 -0.64 5.94
C PRO A 65 -0.51 -1.56 7.04
N THR A 66 -1.83 -1.61 7.16
CA THR A 66 -2.51 -2.48 8.14
C THR A 66 -2.20 -3.96 7.87
N ILE A 67 -2.00 -4.32 6.60
CA ILE A 67 -1.61 -5.65 6.15
C ILE A 67 -0.26 -5.51 5.45
N ASP A 68 0.81 -5.90 6.13
CA ASP A 68 2.17 -5.81 5.59
C ASP A 68 2.50 -7.05 4.76
N ILE A 69 2.76 -6.83 3.47
CA ILE A 69 3.13 -7.88 2.50
C ILE A 69 4.63 -8.19 2.59
N THR A 70 5.44 -7.24 3.08
CA THR A 70 6.90 -7.34 3.08
C THR A 70 7.46 -7.97 4.36
N SER A 71 6.65 -8.11 5.40
CA SER A 71 7.09 -8.74 6.64
C SER A 71 7.45 -10.21 6.42
N SER A 72 8.72 -10.45 6.17
CA SER A 72 9.33 -11.79 6.08
C SER A 72 9.60 -12.40 7.46
N SER A 73 8.96 -11.91 8.51
CA SER A 73 9.00 -12.55 9.81
C SER A 73 8.31 -13.91 9.68
N THR A 74 9.11 -14.90 9.37
CA THR A 74 8.72 -16.30 9.26
C THR A 74 8.35 -16.86 10.64
N PRO A 75 7.08 -16.94 10.99
CA PRO A 75 6.66 -18.13 11.68
C PRO A 75 6.60 -19.22 10.60
N LYS A 76 7.50 -20.19 10.67
CA LYS A 76 7.35 -21.43 9.94
C LYS A 76 5.94 -21.94 10.24
N LEU A 77 5.07 -22.03 9.20
CA LEU A 77 3.79 -22.72 9.38
C LEU A 77 4.06 -24.00 10.15
N PRO A 78 3.28 -24.32 11.17
CA PRO A 78 3.19 -25.70 11.60
C PRO A 78 2.86 -26.48 10.33
N GLN A 79 3.72 -27.42 9.97
CA GLN A 79 3.37 -28.40 8.93
C GLN A 79 1.97 -28.86 9.29
N ALA A 80 1.05 -28.80 8.34
CA ALA A 80 -0.35 -29.07 8.54
C ALA A 80 -0.56 -30.38 9.30
N THR A 81 -0.44 -30.30 10.61
CA THR A 81 -1.09 -31.24 11.52
C THR A 81 -2.51 -30.74 11.59
N THR A 82 -3.32 -31.19 10.65
CA THR A 82 -4.78 -31.09 10.69
C THR A 82 -5.20 -31.42 12.12
N PRO A 83 -5.80 -30.51 12.89
CA PRO A 83 -6.40 -30.92 14.15
C PRO A 83 -7.50 -31.92 13.77
N ALA A 84 -7.33 -33.17 14.20
CA ALA A 84 -8.32 -34.20 14.01
C ALA A 84 -9.56 -33.84 14.85
N ILE A 85 -10.50 -33.12 14.28
CA ILE A 85 -11.85 -33.02 14.81
C ILE A 85 -12.52 -34.32 14.38
N ASN A 86 -12.72 -35.22 15.32
CA ASN A 86 -13.35 -36.55 15.15
C ASN A 86 -12.57 -37.61 14.33
N GLY A 87 -11.23 -37.68 14.42
CA GLY A 87 -10.48 -38.84 13.92
C GLY A 87 -10.46 -39.05 12.41
N LYS A 88 -11.01 -38.15 11.61
CA LYS A 88 -10.89 -38.10 10.14
C LYS A 88 -9.99 -36.95 9.75
N GLN A 89 -8.91 -37.26 9.07
CA GLN A 89 -8.04 -36.27 8.42
C GLN A 89 -8.84 -35.70 7.26
N GLU A 90 -9.42 -34.50 7.46
CA GLU A 90 -10.10 -33.80 6.37
C GLU A 90 -9.06 -33.32 5.34
N ALA A 91 -9.41 -33.40 4.07
CA ALA A 91 -8.57 -32.90 3.00
C ALA A 91 -8.29 -31.39 3.22
N PRO A 92 -7.11 -30.86 2.86
CA PRO A 92 -6.81 -29.45 3.02
C PRO A 92 -7.75 -28.58 2.17
N GLY A 93 -8.12 -27.39 2.66
CA GLY A 93 -8.93 -26.42 1.95
C GLY A 93 -10.25 -26.05 2.63
N SER A 94 -10.44 -26.38 3.92
CA SER A 94 -11.61 -25.93 4.67
C SER A 94 -11.50 -24.46 5.07
N ILE A 95 -12.58 -23.67 4.94
CA ILE A 95 -12.63 -22.27 5.33
C ILE A 95 -13.77 -22.09 6.33
N THR A 96 -13.48 -21.44 7.47
CA THR A 96 -14.49 -21.19 8.51
C THR A 96 -14.45 -19.73 8.94
N PHE A 97 -15.59 -19.07 8.85
CA PHE A 97 -15.84 -17.74 9.42
C PHE A 97 -16.46 -17.90 10.79
N GLN A 98 -15.90 -17.29 11.82
CA GLN A 98 -16.37 -17.35 13.20
C GLN A 98 -16.69 -15.94 13.71
N ASN A 99 -17.98 -15.65 13.89
CA ASN A 99 -18.48 -14.38 14.42
C ASN A 99 -17.90 -13.16 13.70
N VAL A 100 -17.69 -13.24 12.37
CA VAL A 100 -17.01 -12.21 11.60
C VAL A 100 -17.89 -10.99 11.42
N CYS A 101 -17.36 -9.83 11.83
CA CYS A 101 -17.90 -8.52 11.52
C CYS A 101 -16.95 -7.80 10.55
N LEU A 102 -17.51 -7.09 9.59
CA LEU A 102 -16.74 -6.26 8.65
C LEU A 102 -17.43 -4.92 8.45
N ALA A 103 -16.69 -3.85 8.70
CA ALA A 103 -17.03 -2.50 8.25
C ALA A 103 -15.80 -1.92 7.52
N TYR A 104 -16.02 -1.33 6.36
CA TYR A 104 -14.94 -0.65 5.63
C TYR A 104 -14.58 0.67 6.33
N GLN A 105 -13.29 1.02 6.36
CA GLN A 105 -12.81 2.25 7.01
C GLN A 105 -13.48 3.53 6.48
N SER A 106 -13.91 3.52 5.22
CA SER A 106 -14.65 4.62 4.60
C SER A 106 -16.11 4.73 5.05
N ARG A 107 -16.68 3.71 5.72
CA ARG A 107 -18.10 3.62 6.11
C ARG A 107 -18.25 2.79 7.39
N LEU A 108 -17.66 3.25 8.48
CA LEU A 108 -17.71 2.54 9.76
C LEU A 108 -19.12 2.37 10.32
N ASP A 109 -20.01 3.32 10.02
CA ASP A 109 -21.40 3.30 10.50
C ASP A 109 -22.29 2.30 9.75
N THR A 110 -21.79 1.67 8.68
CA THR A 110 -22.58 0.73 7.87
C THR A 110 -21.80 -0.58 7.73
N PRO A 111 -21.91 -1.50 8.69
CA PRO A 111 -21.22 -2.78 8.62
C PRO A 111 -21.78 -3.62 7.45
N VAL A 112 -20.87 -4.28 6.73
CA VAL A 112 -21.21 -5.23 5.65
C VAL A 112 -21.66 -6.56 6.26
N PHE A 113 -20.97 -6.99 7.32
CA PHE A 113 -21.31 -8.19 8.06
C PHE A 113 -21.38 -7.90 9.55
N THR A 114 -22.40 -8.48 10.17
CA THR A 114 -22.59 -8.51 11.62
C THR A 114 -22.71 -9.97 12.05
N ASN A 115 -21.66 -10.50 12.70
CA ASN A 115 -21.66 -11.87 13.24
C ASN A 115 -21.85 -12.96 12.16
N LEU A 116 -21.12 -12.84 11.03
CA LEU A 116 -21.16 -13.85 9.97
C LEU A 116 -20.49 -15.14 10.46
N ASN A 117 -21.23 -16.24 10.37
CA ASN A 117 -20.74 -17.59 10.59
C ASN A 117 -20.98 -18.40 9.33
N LEU A 118 -19.92 -18.92 8.73
CA LEU A 118 -19.97 -19.70 7.49
C LEU A 118 -18.86 -20.75 7.53
N THR A 119 -19.17 -21.96 7.12
CA THR A 119 -18.19 -23.03 6.97
C THR A 119 -18.28 -23.62 5.56
N ILE A 120 -17.16 -23.62 4.85
CA ILE A 120 -16.95 -24.27 3.56
C ILE A 120 -16.03 -25.46 3.80
N ARG A 121 -16.49 -26.66 3.50
CA ARG A 121 -15.70 -27.88 3.72
C ARG A 121 -14.68 -28.05 2.60
N ALA A 122 -13.64 -28.80 2.90
CA ALA A 122 -12.65 -29.19 1.90
C ALA A 122 -13.31 -29.93 0.72
N GLY A 123 -12.95 -29.55 -0.50
CA GLY A 123 -13.49 -30.14 -1.73
C GLY A 123 -14.93 -29.73 -2.06
N GLU A 124 -15.54 -28.83 -1.29
CA GLU A 124 -16.89 -28.35 -1.54
C GLU A 124 -16.89 -27.18 -2.53
N THR A 125 -17.83 -27.18 -3.46
CA THR A 125 -18.11 -26.04 -4.34
C THR A 125 -19.29 -25.27 -3.79
N VAL A 126 -19.08 -23.99 -3.44
CA VAL A 126 -20.08 -23.14 -2.82
C VAL A 126 -20.38 -21.95 -3.71
N ALA A 127 -21.68 -21.71 -3.96
CA ALA A 127 -22.15 -20.52 -4.67
C ALA A 127 -22.67 -19.47 -3.67
N LEU A 128 -22.14 -18.26 -3.74
CA LEU A 128 -22.63 -17.11 -2.96
C LEU A 128 -23.70 -16.37 -3.77
N VAL A 129 -24.94 -16.49 -3.34
CA VAL A 129 -26.11 -15.87 -3.99
C VAL A 129 -26.70 -14.77 -3.12
N GLY A 130 -27.09 -13.66 -3.73
CA GLY A 130 -27.70 -12.54 -3.02
C GLY A 130 -27.81 -11.30 -3.89
N ARG A 131 -28.55 -10.29 -3.39
CA ARG A 131 -28.73 -8.99 -4.07
C ARG A 131 -27.38 -8.28 -4.31
N SER A 132 -27.36 -7.35 -5.27
CA SER A 132 -26.19 -6.46 -5.43
C SER A 132 -25.95 -5.70 -4.12
N GLY A 133 -24.67 -5.60 -3.70
CA GLY A 133 -24.31 -4.97 -2.43
C GLY A 133 -24.47 -5.85 -1.17
N ALA A 134 -24.90 -7.11 -1.29
CA ALA A 134 -25.06 -8.03 -0.14
C ALA A 134 -23.73 -8.54 0.46
N GLY A 135 -22.57 -8.04 0.01
CA GLY A 135 -21.28 -8.41 0.57
C GLY A 135 -20.61 -9.65 -0.05
N LYS A 136 -21.14 -10.20 -1.16
CA LYS A 136 -20.54 -11.40 -1.80
C LYS A 136 -19.06 -11.23 -2.12
N THR A 137 -18.70 -10.11 -2.75
CA THR A 137 -17.31 -9.77 -3.05
C THR A 137 -16.49 -9.55 -1.79
N SER A 138 -17.12 -9.03 -0.72
CA SER A 138 -16.42 -8.81 0.56
C SER A 138 -16.03 -10.12 1.24
N ILE A 139 -16.80 -11.22 1.06
CA ILE A 139 -16.39 -12.55 1.52
C ILE A 139 -15.10 -12.98 0.82
N ILE A 140 -15.04 -12.85 -0.51
CA ILE A 140 -13.84 -13.18 -1.28
C ILE A 140 -12.66 -12.32 -0.84
N SER A 141 -12.88 -11.01 -0.69
CA SER A 141 -11.84 -10.08 -0.23
C SER A 141 -11.30 -10.40 1.17
N LEU A 142 -12.14 -10.94 2.06
CA LEU A 142 -11.74 -11.43 3.37
C LEU A 142 -10.94 -12.73 3.28
N ILE A 143 -11.34 -13.67 2.40
CA ILE A 143 -10.59 -14.92 2.18
C ILE A 143 -9.20 -14.64 1.62
N GLU A 144 -9.09 -13.74 0.64
CA GLU A 144 -7.81 -13.28 0.06
C GLU A 144 -7.01 -12.37 1.00
N ARG A 145 -7.63 -11.99 2.15
CA ARG A 145 -7.05 -11.06 3.11
C ARG A 145 -6.61 -9.74 2.47
N PHE A 146 -7.48 -9.16 1.60
CA PHE A 146 -7.36 -7.75 1.21
C PHE A 146 -7.81 -6.83 2.33
N TYR A 147 -8.68 -7.33 3.20
CA TYR A 147 -9.13 -6.68 4.44
C TYR A 147 -9.08 -7.69 5.58
N ASP A 148 -8.76 -7.22 6.77
CA ASP A 148 -8.94 -7.99 7.99
C ASP A 148 -10.34 -7.72 8.56
N PRO A 149 -11.01 -8.71 9.16
CA PRO A 149 -12.29 -8.49 9.81
C PRO A 149 -12.13 -7.51 10.99
N THR A 150 -13.17 -6.69 11.21
CA THR A 150 -13.25 -5.76 12.36
C THR A 150 -13.28 -6.52 13.68
N SER A 151 -13.97 -7.67 13.70
CA SER A 151 -13.97 -8.63 14.81
C SER A 151 -14.27 -10.03 14.30
N GLY A 152 -14.04 -11.03 15.12
CA GLY A 152 -14.12 -12.44 14.74
C GLY A 152 -12.84 -12.94 14.07
N SER A 153 -12.86 -14.17 13.58
CA SER A 153 -11.72 -14.83 12.94
C SER A 153 -12.13 -15.61 11.70
N ILE A 154 -11.19 -15.75 10.77
CA ILE A 154 -11.33 -16.55 9.57
C ILE A 154 -10.24 -17.61 9.60
N LEU A 155 -10.65 -18.86 9.56
CA LEU A 155 -9.74 -19.98 9.64
C LEU A 155 -9.62 -20.65 8.27
N LEU A 156 -8.41 -20.97 7.85
CA LEU A 156 -8.11 -21.84 6.71
C LEU A 156 -7.45 -23.11 7.29
N ASP A 157 -8.10 -24.24 7.11
CA ASP A 157 -7.70 -25.52 7.72
C ASP A 157 -7.50 -25.44 9.25
N GLY A 158 -8.38 -24.70 9.93
CA GLY A 158 -8.32 -24.50 11.38
C GLY A 158 -7.28 -23.48 11.87
N VAL A 159 -6.50 -22.88 10.96
CA VAL A 159 -5.48 -21.85 11.29
C VAL A 159 -6.01 -20.47 10.95
N ASP A 160 -5.95 -19.53 11.91
CA ASP A 160 -6.35 -18.14 11.65
C ASP A 160 -5.44 -17.52 10.58
N ILE A 161 -6.06 -17.01 9.51
CA ILE A 161 -5.36 -16.38 8.38
C ILE A 161 -4.54 -15.15 8.80
N LYS A 162 -4.89 -14.51 9.91
CA LYS A 162 -4.10 -13.39 10.46
C LYS A 162 -2.77 -13.82 11.05
N SER A 163 -2.69 -15.06 11.53
CA SER A 163 -1.47 -15.62 12.13
C SER A 163 -0.43 -16.08 11.10
N VAL A 164 -0.80 -16.14 9.83
CA VAL A 164 0.04 -16.62 8.73
C VAL A 164 0.58 -15.42 7.93
N PRO A 165 1.86 -15.42 7.51
CA PRO A 165 2.37 -14.43 6.58
C PRO A 165 1.51 -14.36 5.31
N ILE A 166 1.17 -13.16 4.87
CA ILE A 166 0.23 -12.94 3.76
C ILE A 166 0.67 -13.63 2.46
N SER A 167 1.98 -13.65 2.19
CA SER A 167 2.55 -14.33 1.01
C SER A 167 2.30 -15.83 1.04
N GLN A 168 2.45 -16.48 2.21
CA GLN A 168 2.19 -17.91 2.38
C GLN A 168 0.69 -18.22 2.32
N HIS A 169 -0.15 -17.35 2.86
CA HIS A 169 -1.60 -17.47 2.78
C HIS A 169 -2.07 -17.41 1.32
N ARG A 170 -1.70 -16.37 0.58
CA ARG A 170 -2.09 -16.19 -0.82
C ARG A 170 -1.49 -17.24 -1.77
N ALA A 171 -0.34 -17.83 -1.45
CA ALA A 171 0.23 -18.93 -2.24
C ALA A 171 -0.64 -20.21 -2.23
N ARG A 172 -1.62 -20.31 -1.32
CA ARG A 172 -2.57 -21.40 -1.21
C ARG A 172 -3.91 -21.12 -1.90
N LEU A 173 -4.11 -19.93 -2.41
CA LEU A 173 -5.35 -19.43 -3.00
C LEU A 173 -5.12 -19.04 -4.45
N SER A 174 -6.19 -19.09 -5.25
CA SER A 174 -6.22 -18.52 -6.59
C SER A 174 -7.53 -17.78 -6.78
N LEU A 175 -7.46 -16.57 -7.29
CA LEU A 175 -8.61 -15.72 -7.58
C LEU A 175 -8.79 -15.57 -9.09
N VAL A 176 -9.99 -15.81 -9.58
CA VAL A 176 -10.41 -15.41 -10.92
C VAL A 176 -11.33 -14.22 -10.76
N ALA A 177 -10.85 -13.03 -11.14
CA ALA A 177 -11.63 -11.80 -11.09
C ALA A 177 -12.71 -11.77 -12.17
N GLN A 178 -13.75 -10.95 -11.97
CA GLN A 178 -14.81 -10.75 -12.95
C GLN A 178 -14.27 -10.05 -14.21
N ASP A 179 -13.40 -9.05 -14.02
CA ASP A 179 -12.73 -8.32 -15.07
C ASP A 179 -11.22 -8.56 -14.89
N PRO A 180 -10.64 -9.56 -15.56
CA PRO A 180 -9.21 -9.86 -15.44
C PRO A 180 -8.40 -8.81 -16.21
N ASP A 181 -7.40 -8.23 -15.55
CA ASP A 181 -6.42 -7.35 -16.17
C ASP A 181 -5.31 -8.16 -16.85
N LEU A 182 -4.96 -7.77 -18.06
CA LEU A 182 -3.80 -8.29 -18.78
C LEU A 182 -2.68 -7.23 -18.79
N PHE A 183 -1.48 -7.66 -18.46
CA PHE A 183 -0.30 -6.82 -18.58
C PHE A 183 0.18 -6.77 -20.03
N SER A 184 0.79 -5.66 -20.41
CA SER A 184 1.45 -5.55 -21.73
C SER A 184 2.56 -6.59 -21.83
N GLY A 185 2.44 -7.48 -22.80
CA GLY A 185 3.35 -8.59 -23.01
C GLY A 185 2.64 -9.78 -23.63
N SER A 186 3.40 -10.83 -23.90
CA SER A 186 2.87 -12.03 -24.54
C SER A 186 1.90 -12.81 -23.65
N VAL A 187 1.14 -13.72 -24.26
CA VAL A 187 0.31 -14.70 -23.54
C VAL A 187 1.16 -15.51 -22.57
N ALA A 188 2.35 -15.96 -23.02
CA ALA A 188 3.27 -16.70 -22.17
C ALA A 188 3.70 -15.90 -20.94
N PHE A 189 3.99 -14.60 -21.11
CA PHE A 189 4.32 -13.71 -20.00
C PHE A 189 3.17 -13.58 -19.01
N ASN A 190 1.95 -13.31 -19.48
CA ASN A 190 0.78 -13.13 -18.63
C ASN A 190 0.44 -14.40 -17.83
N VAL A 191 0.49 -15.59 -18.47
CA VAL A 191 0.27 -16.87 -17.79
C VAL A 191 1.39 -17.14 -16.80
N GLY A 192 2.65 -16.84 -17.19
CA GLY A 192 3.83 -17.04 -16.36
C GLY A 192 3.82 -16.22 -15.04
N LEU A 193 3.11 -15.08 -14.99
CA LEU A 193 2.93 -14.29 -13.76
C LEU A 193 2.22 -15.06 -12.64
N GLY A 194 1.47 -16.13 -12.98
CA GLY A 194 0.84 -17.03 -12.02
C GLY A 194 1.81 -18.00 -11.32
N ALA A 195 3.08 -17.99 -11.65
CA ALA A 195 4.08 -18.84 -11.02
C ALA A 195 4.25 -18.51 -9.52
N ARG A 196 4.72 -19.50 -8.75
CA ARG A 196 4.97 -19.32 -7.31
C ARG A 196 6.02 -18.23 -7.07
N PRO A 197 5.92 -17.48 -5.97
CA PRO A 197 6.92 -16.47 -5.63
C PRO A 197 8.35 -17.06 -5.64
N GLY A 198 9.25 -16.39 -6.39
CA GLY A 198 10.64 -16.82 -6.55
C GLY A 198 10.88 -17.90 -7.63
N HIS A 199 9.83 -18.36 -8.33
CA HIS A 199 9.93 -19.26 -9.47
C HIS A 199 9.56 -18.50 -10.76
N VAL A 200 10.33 -18.68 -11.81
CA VAL A 200 10.00 -18.22 -13.15
C VAL A 200 9.44 -19.41 -13.92
N ALA A 201 8.19 -19.30 -14.37
CA ALA A 201 7.55 -20.38 -15.10
C ALA A 201 8.31 -20.72 -16.38
N THR A 202 8.55 -22.01 -16.61
CA THR A 202 9.09 -22.48 -17.86
C THR A 202 8.00 -22.49 -18.94
N ARG A 203 8.41 -22.54 -20.21
CA ARG A 203 7.46 -22.60 -21.32
C ARG A 203 6.56 -23.85 -21.25
N GLU A 204 7.12 -24.95 -20.82
CA GLU A 204 6.41 -26.23 -20.64
C GLU A 204 5.32 -26.09 -19.56
N GLU A 205 5.63 -25.50 -18.42
CA GLU A 205 4.67 -25.26 -17.33
C GLU A 205 3.52 -24.34 -17.80
N VAL A 206 3.83 -23.29 -18.58
CA VAL A 206 2.81 -22.41 -19.16
C VAL A 206 1.89 -23.18 -20.10
N ILE A 207 2.44 -24.03 -20.98
CA ILE A 207 1.67 -24.85 -21.91
C ILE A 207 0.80 -25.85 -21.14
N GLU A 208 1.34 -26.51 -20.14
CA GLU A 208 0.58 -27.48 -19.31
C GLU A 208 -0.58 -26.79 -18.58
N ALA A 209 -0.35 -25.61 -18.00
CA ALA A 209 -1.40 -24.83 -17.37
C ALA A 209 -2.52 -24.47 -18.37
N CYS A 210 -2.17 -24.02 -19.58
CA CYS A 210 -3.14 -23.72 -20.63
C CYS A 210 -3.90 -24.95 -21.12
N LYS A 211 -3.26 -26.13 -21.19
CA LYS A 211 -3.92 -27.40 -21.49
C LYS A 211 -4.91 -27.78 -20.43
N ALA A 212 -4.53 -27.63 -19.13
CA ALA A 212 -5.38 -27.98 -18.01
C ALA A 212 -6.69 -27.18 -17.97
N VAL A 213 -6.68 -25.93 -18.42
CA VAL A 213 -7.88 -25.09 -18.51
C VAL A 213 -8.54 -25.09 -19.91
N GLY A 214 -8.01 -25.86 -20.87
CA GLY A 214 -8.61 -26.07 -22.19
C GLY A 214 -8.45 -24.94 -23.21
N ILE A 215 -7.50 -23.98 -22.99
CA ILE A 215 -7.27 -22.85 -23.90
C ILE A 215 -6.04 -23.01 -24.82
N HIS A 216 -5.30 -24.12 -24.68
CA HIS A 216 -4.08 -24.37 -25.46
C HIS A 216 -4.28 -24.30 -26.98
N GLU A 217 -5.33 -24.94 -27.50
CA GLU A 217 -5.62 -24.99 -28.94
C GLU A 217 -5.95 -23.58 -29.48
N PHE A 218 -6.73 -22.81 -28.72
CA PHE A 218 -7.03 -21.44 -29.07
C PHE A 218 -5.77 -20.59 -29.16
N ILE A 219 -4.90 -20.61 -28.13
CA ILE A 219 -3.63 -19.87 -28.14
C ILE A 219 -2.75 -20.30 -29.30
N SER A 220 -2.65 -21.59 -29.56
CA SER A 220 -1.84 -22.14 -30.68
C SER A 220 -2.36 -21.75 -32.06
N SER A 221 -3.63 -21.38 -32.19
CA SER A 221 -4.24 -20.88 -33.43
C SER A 221 -3.98 -19.41 -33.73
N LEU A 222 -3.46 -18.64 -32.72
CA LEU A 222 -3.09 -17.25 -32.92
C LEU A 222 -1.86 -17.12 -33.84
N PRO A 223 -1.67 -16.01 -34.54
CA PRO A 223 -0.55 -15.83 -35.49
C PRO A 223 0.83 -16.10 -34.87
N ASP A 224 1.07 -15.59 -33.66
CA ASP A 224 2.32 -15.74 -32.92
C ASP A 224 2.19 -16.73 -31.76
N GLY A 225 1.07 -17.45 -31.64
CA GLY A 225 0.81 -18.41 -30.59
C GLY A 225 0.95 -17.83 -29.20
N TYR A 226 1.81 -18.41 -28.40
CA TYR A 226 2.09 -17.96 -27.02
C TYR A 226 2.87 -16.64 -26.94
N GLU A 227 3.44 -16.19 -28.02
CA GLU A 227 4.16 -14.89 -28.09
C GLU A 227 3.27 -13.73 -28.58
N THR A 228 1.98 -14.00 -28.84
CA THR A 228 0.99 -12.97 -29.19
C THR A 228 0.82 -11.94 -28.11
#